data_106ad26049c0d3ad7296abb857c9db88
#
_entry.id   106ad26049c0d3ad7296abb857c9db88
#
_cell.length_a   1.000
_cell.length_b   1.000
_cell.length_c   1.000
_cell.angle_alpha   90.00
_cell.angle_beta   90.00
_cell.angle_gamma   90.00
#
_symmetry.space_group_name_H-M   'P 1'
#
loop_
_entity.id
_entity.type
_entity.pdbx_description
1 polymer ?
#
loop_
_entity_poly.entity_id
_entity_poly.type
_entity_poly.pdbx_seq_one_letter_code
_entity_poly.pdbx_strand_id
1 'polypeptide(L)'
;MAENNIEETYYSWEAELEKEYNRIFFDAQYTIFDGVISPRDYFNSPIKVLFLNREAYDDDSYMIHHALREQIENGTPIFNNTYWINQNLKERLAYCSLLQRITDWQDDEAIEYAQNMNDNEYRSLLLKSAYCNIKKSDGVNGSSKNNLLEYAQKGWSIIEKQICFFNPTLIIGGNVIDDIIECVDGLTWGEELYVSLETKGTIYLIQFGGKFYPIIDLYHPSYTVHSEDLYYALKQSTLIHPGYWEKRIGQNCFNL
;
A
#
# COMPACT_ATOMS: atom_id res chain seq x y z
N MET A 1 -23.33 2.32 8.53
CA MET A 1 -23.36 0.88 8.89
C MET A 1 -22.86 0.76 10.31
N ALA A 2 -23.41 -0.15 11.14
CA ALA A 2 -22.87 -0.35 12.48
C ALA A 2 -21.41 -0.86 12.35
N GLU A 3 -20.52 -0.40 13.23
CA GLU A 3 -19.08 -0.73 13.19
C GLU A 3 -18.79 -2.25 13.10
N ASN A 4 -19.60 -3.07 13.74
CA ASN A 4 -19.50 -4.54 13.68
C ASN A 4 -19.68 -5.14 12.27
N ASN A 5 -20.28 -4.41 11.34
CA ASN A 5 -20.57 -4.92 10.01
C ASN A 5 -19.36 -4.81 9.05
N ILE A 6 -18.43 -3.86 9.28
CA ILE A 6 -17.27 -3.66 8.43
C ILE A 6 -16.28 -4.82 8.60
N GLU A 7 -15.98 -5.16 9.84
CA GLU A 7 -15.02 -6.24 10.16
C GLU A 7 -15.54 -7.59 9.70
N GLU A 8 -16.80 -7.93 10.00
CA GLU A 8 -17.42 -9.17 9.53
C GLU A 8 -17.43 -9.28 8.01
N THR A 9 -17.74 -8.17 7.31
CA THR A 9 -17.74 -8.12 5.85
C THR A 9 -16.33 -8.33 5.31
N TYR A 10 -15.34 -7.67 5.91
CA TYR A 10 -13.94 -7.79 5.50
C TYR A 10 -13.42 -9.23 5.69
N TYR A 11 -13.59 -9.81 6.88
CA TYR A 11 -13.07 -11.16 7.15
C TYR A 11 -13.76 -12.24 6.32
N SER A 12 -15.07 -12.09 6.06
CA SER A 12 -15.77 -13.01 5.15
C SER A 12 -15.21 -12.92 3.73
N TRP A 13 -14.99 -11.71 3.23
CA TRP A 13 -14.43 -11.47 1.93
C TRP A 13 -12.96 -11.97 1.84
N GLU A 14 -12.16 -11.72 2.86
CA GLU A 14 -10.75 -12.16 2.94
C GLU A 14 -10.64 -13.68 2.88
N ALA A 15 -11.47 -14.40 3.63
CA ALA A 15 -11.50 -15.87 3.63
C ALA A 15 -11.90 -16.46 2.26
N GLU A 16 -12.77 -15.78 1.52
CA GLU A 16 -13.13 -16.20 0.16
C GLU A 16 -11.98 -15.94 -0.82
N LEU A 17 -11.31 -14.79 -0.70
CA LEU A 17 -10.17 -14.46 -1.53
C LEU A 17 -8.99 -15.42 -1.30
N GLU A 18 -8.73 -15.80 -0.06
CA GLU A 18 -7.73 -16.79 0.30
C GLU A 18 -8.00 -18.15 -0.36
N LYS A 19 -9.24 -18.62 -0.31
CA LYS A 19 -9.64 -19.86 -0.99
C LYS A 19 -9.43 -19.78 -2.51
N GLU A 20 -9.74 -18.64 -3.11
CA GLU A 20 -9.53 -18.42 -4.54
C GLU A 20 -8.04 -18.45 -4.89
N TYR A 21 -7.20 -17.77 -4.09
CA TYR A 21 -5.76 -17.78 -4.27
C TYR A 21 -5.18 -19.19 -4.17
N ASN A 22 -5.53 -19.92 -3.12
CA ASN A 22 -5.07 -21.30 -2.92
C ASN A 22 -5.51 -22.24 -4.03
N ARG A 23 -6.64 -21.97 -4.70
CA ARG A 23 -7.04 -22.73 -5.89
C ARG A 23 -6.18 -22.41 -7.11
N ILE A 24 -5.75 -21.15 -7.27
CA ILE A 24 -4.89 -20.74 -8.40
C ILE A 24 -3.45 -21.24 -8.18
N PHE A 25 -2.96 -21.20 -6.97
CA PHE A 25 -1.60 -21.54 -6.56
C PHE A 25 -1.56 -22.77 -5.65
N PHE A 26 -2.27 -23.82 -6.03
CA PHE A 26 -2.41 -25.05 -5.24
C PHE A 26 -1.10 -25.82 -5.02
N ASP A 27 -0.07 -25.50 -5.78
CA ASP A 27 1.28 -26.07 -5.72
C ASP A 27 2.27 -25.22 -4.92
N ALA A 28 1.85 -24.10 -4.39
CA ALA A 28 2.70 -23.28 -3.53
C ALA A 28 2.98 -24.00 -2.20
N GLN A 29 4.25 -24.06 -1.81
CA GLN A 29 4.66 -24.71 -0.55
C GLN A 29 4.18 -23.90 0.67
N TYR A 30 4.31 -22.59 0.60
CA TYR A 30 3.88 -21.65 1.64
C TYR A 30 3.04 -20.56 1.01
N THR A 31 2.07 -20.07 1.76
CA THR A 31 1.23 -18.94 1.34
C THR A 31 1.32 -17.84 2.38
N ILE A 32 1.75 -16.66 1.94
CA ILE A 32 1.88 -15.48 2.80
C ILE A 32 0.85 -14.48 2.32
N PHE A 33 -0.29 -14.42 3.03
CA PHE A 33 -1.34 -13.48 2.74
C PHE A 33 -1.07 -12.12 3.34
N ASP A 34 -1.66 -11.14 2.69
CA ASP A 34 -1.60 -9.74 3.07
C ASP A 34 -3.00 -9.11 2.96
N GLY A 35 -3.17 -7.95 3.57
CA GLY A 35 -4.47 -7.31 3.64
C GLY A 35 -4.43 -6.02 4.46
N VAL A 36 -5.59 -5.64 4.96
CA VAL A 36 -5.77 -4.46 5.79
C VAL A 36 -5.44 -4.78 7.25
N ILE A 37 -4.59 -3.98 7.89
CA ILE A 37 -4.16 -4.22 9.27
C ILE A 37 -5.34 -4.12 10.23
N SER A 38 -6.12 -3.03 10.19
CA SER A 38 -7.37 -2.88 10.94
C SER A 38 -8.49 -2.47 10.00
N PRO A 39 -9.44 -3.36 9.68
CA PRO A 39 -10.54 -3.01 8.78
C PRO A 39 -11.32 -1.79 9.27
N ARG A 40 -11.62 -1.73 10.57
CA ARG A 40 -12.34 -0.59 11.15
C ARG A 40 -11.61 0.72 10.93
N ASP A 41 -10.31 0.78 11.27
CA ASP A 41 -9.54 2.03 11.20
C ASP A 41 -9.22 2.41 9.76
N TYR A 42 -8.94 1.42 8.91
CA TYR A 42 -8.66 1.63 7.49
C TYR A 42 -9.87 2.20 6.74
N PHE A 43 -11.02 1.53 6.83
CA PHE A 43 -12.20 1.93 6.05
C PHE A 43 -12.83 3.23 6.55
N ASN A 44 -12.65 3.59 7.81
CA ASN A 44 -13.09 4.87 8.37
C ASN A 44 -12.07 6.01 8.17
N SER A 45 -10.87 5.72 7.67
CA SER A 45 -9.85 6.75 7.44
C SER A 45 -10.11 7.51 6.14
N PRO A 46 -10.01 8.85 6.12
CA PRO A 46 -10.01 9.64 4.88
C PRO A 46 -8.75 9.40 4.04
N ILE A 47 -7.65 9.02 4.68
CA ILE A 47 -6.37 8.71 4.03
C ILE A 47 -6.07 7.24 4.26
N LYS A 48 -5.99 6.48 3.17
CA LYS A 48 -5.74 5.04 3.13
C LYS A 48 -4.50 4.78 2.30
N VAL A 49 -3.46 4.24 2.92
CA VAL A 49 -2.22 3.91 2.22
C VAL A 49 -2.16 2.40 1.98
N LEU A 50 -1.86 2.03 0.75
CA LEU A 50 -1.59 0.64 0.37
C LEU A 50 -0.13 0.49 -0.04
N PHE A 51 0.58 -0.44 0.58
CA PHE A 51 1.89 -0.86 0.11
C PHE A 51 1.75 -2.02 -0.86
N LEU A 52 2.19 -1.79 -2.11
CA LEU A 52 2.23 -2.80 -3.16
C LEU A 52 3.68 -3.27 -3.34
N ASN A 53 3.98 -4.46 -2.86
CA ASN A 53 5.32 -5.02 -2.81
C ASN A 53 5.46 -6.21 -3.76
N ARG A 54 6.70 -6.67 -3.96
CA ARG A 54 6.99 -7.83 -4.81
C ARG A 54 6.53 -9.13 -4.16
N GLU A 55 7.05 -9.43 -2.98
CA GLU A 55 6.85 -10.68 -2.25
C GLU A 55 7.22 -10.53 -0.78
N ALA A 56 6.76 -11.45 0.04
CA ALA A 56 7.26 -11.62 1.40
C ALA A 56 8.30 -12.76 1.44
N TYR A 57 9.19 -12.68 2.42
CA TYR A 57 10.25 -13.68 2.62
C TYR A 57 9.97 -14.40 3.94
N ASP A 58 9.55 -15.64 3.86
CA ASP A 58 9.44 -16.52 5.01
C ASP A 58 9.40 -17.98 4.54
N ASP A 59 9.62 -18.90 5.46
CA ASP A 59 9.57 -20.33 5.27
C ASP A 59 8.33 -20.97 5.92
N ASP A 60 7.32 -20.15 6.26
CA ASP A 60 6.04 -20.57 6.83
C ASP A 60 4.86 -19.83 6.20
N SER A 61 3.66 -20.37 6.36
CA SER A 61 2.42 -19.73 5.90
C SER A 61 1.82 -18.87 7.01
N TYR A 62 1.61 -17.58 6.73
CA TYR A 62 0.99 -16.66 7.69
C TYR A 62 0.30 -15.47 7.00
N MET A 63 -0.39 -14.65 7.78
CA MET A 63 -1.01 -13.41 7.35
C MET A 63 -0.24 -12.21 7.91
N ILE A 64 0.47 -11.47 7.05
CA ILE A 64 1.33 -10.33 7.45
C ILE A 64 0.54 -9.30 8.26
N HIS A 65 -0.63 -8.93 7.79
CA HIS A 65 -1.47 -7.91 8.42
C HIS A 65 -2.02 -8.36 9.79
N HIS A 66 -2.27 -9.65 9.99
CA HIS A 66 -2.63 -10.18 11.30
C HIS A 66 -1.45 -10.14 12.27
N ALA A 67 -0.26 -10.56 11.83
CA ALA A 67 0.95 -10.50 12.64
C ALA A 67 1.31 -9.06 13.04
N LEU A 68 1.17 -8.10 12.11
CA LEU A 68 1.36 -6.67 12.41
C LEU A 68 0.33 -6.14 13.41
N ARG A 69 -0.93 -6.51 13.25
CA ARG A 69 -2.00 -6.13 14.20
C ARG A 69 -1.69 -6.63 15.60
N GLU A 70 -1.35 -7.90 15.74
CA GLU A 70 -1.00 -8.50 17.02
C GLU A 70 0.19 -7.79 17.67
N GLN A 71 1.23 -7.45 16.91
CA GLN A 71 2.37 -6.68 17.43
C GLN A 71 1.96 -5.28 17.89
N ILE A 72 1.08 -4.60 17.16
CA ILE A 72 0.55 -3.30 17.55
C ILE A 72 -0.23 -3.40 18.87
N GLU A 73 -1.14 -4.35 18.98
CA GLU A 73 -1.99 -4.57 20.15
C GLU A 73 -1.18 -4.95 21.39
N ASN A 74 -0.16 -5.80 21.23
CA ASN A 74 0.73 -6.22 22.31
C ASN A 74 1.78 -5.20 22.69
N GLY A 75 1.88 -4.07 21.99
CA GLY A 75 2.89 -3.04 22.22
C GLY A 75 4.33 -3.48 21.92
N THR A 76 4.51 -4.57 21.19
CA THR A 76 5.83 -5.05 20.76
C THR A 76 6.44 -4.17 19.70
N PRO A 77 7.78 -3.99 19.64
CA PRO A 77 8.42 -3.24 18.56
C PRO A 77 8.08 -3.86 17.20
N ILE A 78 7.63 -3.03 16.26
CA ILE A 78 7.35 -3.45 14.90
C ILE A 78 8.69 -3.55 14.17
N PHE A 79 9.07 -4.75 13.82
CA PHE A 79 10.25 -5.12 13.03
C PHE A 79 11.39 -4.08 12.98
N ASN A 80 12.49 -4.33 13.69
CA ASN A 80 13.65 -3.44 13.80
C ASN A 80 14.68 -3.64 12.67
N ASN A 81 14.26 -3.86 11.44
CA ASN A 81 15.18 -3.95 10.32
C ASN A 81 15.04 -2.75 9.37
N THR A 82 16.05 -2.54 8.54
CA THR A 82 16.13 -1.40 7.62
C THR A 82 14.92 -1.32 6.68
N TYR A 83 14.39 -2.45 6.25
CA TYR A 83 13.20 -2.52 5.40
C TYR A 83 12.01 -1.84 6.08
N TRP A 84 11.65 -2.27 7.29
CA TRP A 84 10.49 -1.74 8.01
C TRP A 84 10.67 -0.29 8.42
N ILE A 85 11.89 0.10 8.86
CA ILE A 85 12.20 1.49 9.23
C ILE A 85 11.98 2.41 8.02
N ASN A 86 12.48 2.05 6.85
CA ASN A 86 12.33 2.87 5.65
C ASN A 86 10.89 2.89 5.13
N GLN A 87 10.20 1.74 5.17
CA GLN A 87 8.80 1.67 4.78
C GLN A 87 7.94 2.53 5.71
N ASN A 88 8.16 2.44 7.01
CA ASN A 88 7.47 3.23 8.02
C ASN A 88 7.65 4.74 7.81
N LEU A 89 8.86 5.17 7.50
CA LEU A 89 9.13 6.59 7.25
C LEU A 89 8.43 7.07 5.97
N LYS A 90 8.46 6.27 4.90
CA LYS A 90 7.75 6.57 3.65
C LYS A 90 6.23 6.69 3.87
N GLU A 91 5.66 5.80 4.68
CA GLU A 91 4.25 5.86 5.03
C GLU A 91 3.89 7.14 5.78
N ARG A 92 4.68 7.50 6.79
CA ARG A 92 4.48 8.74 7.57
C ARG A 92 4.53 9.98 6.68
N LEU A 93 5.53 10.07 5.81
CA LEU A 93 5.67 11.19 4.88
C LEU A 93 4.52 11.26 3.87
N ALA A 94 4.10 10.13 3.32
CA ALA A 94 2.95 10.07 2.42
C ALA A 94 1.66 10.51 3.12
N TYR A 95 1.43 10.01 4.33
CA TYR A 95 0.29 10.40 5.15
C TYR A 95 0.29 11.90 5.43
N CYS A 96 1.40 12.46 5.91
CA CYS A 96 1.49 13.88 6.27
C CYS A 96 1.35 14.79 5.04
N SER A 97 1.87 14.41 3.88
CA SER A 97 1.71 15.19 2.66
C SER A 97 0.24 15.25 2.18
N LEU A 98 -0.50 14.16 2.34
CA LEU A 98 -1.93 14.13 2.02
C LEU A 98 -2.77 14.82 3.11
N LEU A 99 -2.38 14.67 4.39
CA LEU A 99 -3.05 15.31 5.52
C LEU A 99 -2.96 16.84 5.46
N GLN A 100 -1.85 17.38 4.95
CA GLN A 100 -1.68 18.82 4.72
C GLN A 100 -2.79 19.41 3.83
N ARG A 101 -3.47 18.61 3.00
CA ARG A 101 -4.60 19.06 2.17
C ARG A 101 -5.86 19.38 2.97
N ILE A 102 -5.96 18.84 4.17
CA ILE A 102 -7.10 19.03 5.07
C ILE A 102 -6.69 19.74 6.39
N THR A 103 -5.44 20.19 6.45
CA THR A 103 -4.88 20.97 7.56
C THR A 103 -4.19 22.22 7.04
N ASP A 104 -3.96 23.20 7.91
CA ASP A 104 -3.23 24.43 7.55
C ASP A 104 -1.70 24.28 7.68
N TRP A 105 -1.19 23.08 7.72
CA TRP A 105 0.24 22.82 7.91
C TRP A 105 1.08 23.35 6.76
N GLN A 106 2.21 23.94 7.13
CA GLN A 106 3.29 24.24 6.18
C GLN A 106 4.13 22.97 5.91
N ASP A 107 4.94 22.98 4.86
CA ASP A 107 5.75 21.83 4.46
C ASP A 107 6.70 21.37 5.55
N ASP A 108 7.44 22.32 6.12
CA ASP A 108 8.41 22.02 7.17
C ASP A 108 7.73 21.41 8.39
N GLU A 109 6.53 21.89 8.74
CA GLU A 109 5.73 21.34 9.84
C GLU A 109 5.28 19.89 9.55
N ALA A 110 4.83 19.62 8.33
CA ALA A 110 4.40 18.27 7.94
C ALA A 110 5.56 17.27 7.91
N ILE A 111 6.72 17.68 7.39
CA ILE A 111 7.95 16.87 7.35
C ILE A 111 8.46 16.62 8.77
N GLU A 112 8.55 17.67 9.59
CA GLU A 112 9.00 17.57 10.98
C GLU A 112 8.07 16.65 11.78
N TYR A 113 6.75 16.77 11.62
CA TYR A 113 5.79 15.89 12.26
C TYR A 113 5.99 14.42 11.84
N ALA A 114 6.16 14.16 10.54
CA ALA A 114 6.40 12.81 10.03
C ALA A 114 7.69 12.19 10.60
N GLN A 115 8.76 12.98 10.69
CA GLN A 115 10.07 12.53 11.20
C GLN A 115 10.05 12.26 12.71
N ASN A 116 9.33 13.09 13.47
CA ASN A 116 9.29 13.04 14.93
C ASN A 116 8.05 12.33 15.49
N MET A 117 7.25 11.69 14.64
CA MET A 117 6.06 10.95 15.06
C MET A 117 6.43 9.91 16.12
N ASN A 118 5.75 9.94 17.25
CA ASN A 118 5.99 8.98 18.32
C ASN A 118 5.37 7.61 18.02
N ASP A 119 5.77 6.60 18.78
CA ASP A 119 5.36 5.20 18.55
C ASP A 119 3.84 5.01 18.55
N ASN A 120 3.10 5.71 19.39
CA ASN A 120 1.65 5.56 19.46
C ASN A 120 0.95 6.19 18.25
N GLU A 121 1.42 7.35 17.81
CA GLU A 121 0.94 8.00 16.58
C GLU A 121 1.23 7.12 15.38
N TYR A 122 2.45 6.59 15.30
CA TYR A 122 2.84 5.69 14.22
C TYR A 122 2.01 4.39 14.21
N ARG A 123 1.77 3.78 15.36
CA ARG A 123 0.89 2.60 15.47
C ARG A 123 -0.54 2.92 15.01
N SER A 124 -1.06 4.09 15.40
CA SER A 124 -2.37 4.55 14.93
C SER A 124 -2.41 4.75 13.41
N LEU A 125 -1.29 5.16 12.80
CA LEU A 125 -1.17 5.28 11.36
C LEU A 125 -1.13 3.91 10.67
N LEU A 126 -0.35 2.97 11.19
CA LEU A 126 -0.28 1.61 10.66
C LEU A 126 -1.64 0.91 10.62
N LEU A 127 -2.50 1.13 11.60
CA LEU A 127 -3.86 0.59 11.60
C LEU A 127 -4.70 1.06 10.38
N LYS A 128 -4.30 2.16 9.74
CA LYS A 128 -4.95 2.71 8.55
C LYS A 128 -4.28 2.28 7.24
N SER A 129 -3.38 1.30 7.30
CA SER A 129 -2.60 0.82 6.17
C SER A 129 -3.03 -0.57 5.73
N ALA A 130 -2.72 -0.87 4.48
CA ALA A 130 -2.89 -2.17 3.87
C ALA A 130 -1.62 -2.61 3.16
N TYR A 131 -1.44 -3.91 3.03
CA TYR A 131 -0.36 -4.54 2.27
C TYR A 131 -0.94 -5.39 1.16
N CYS A 132 -0.25 -5.42 0.03
CA CYS A 132 -0.55 -6.29 -1.09
C CYS A 132 0.76 -6.69 -1.77
N ASN A 133 1.09 -7.97 -1.75
CA ASN A 133 2.24 -8.50 -2.47
C ASN A 133 1.77 -9.06 -3.83
N ILE A 134 2.56 -8.86 -4.87
CA ILE A 134 2.31 -9.47 -6.18
C ILE A 134 2.41 -10.98 -6.06
N LYS A 135 3.46 -11.48 -5.42
CA LYS A 135 3.64 -12.90 -5.14
C LYS A 135 3.30 -13.16 -3.67
N LYS A 136 2.27 -13.97 -3.44
CA LYS A 136 1.79 -14.35 -2.10
C LYS A 136 2.24 -15.77 -1.70
N SER A 137 3.41 -16.15 -2.15
CA SER A 137 4.02 -17.43 -1.80
C SER A 137 5.48 -17.23 -1.44
N ASP A 138 6.09 -18.28 -0.91
CA ASP A 138 7.48 -18.33 -0.49
C ASP A 138 8.44 -17.56 -1.41
N GLY A 139 9.03 -16.50 -0.87
CA GLY A 139 10.12 -15.75 -1.47
C GLY A 139 11.45 -16.22 -0.92
N VAL A 140 12.02 -17.29 -1.47
CA VAL A 140 13.36 -17.73 -1.08
C VAL A 140 14.40 -16.90 -1.84
N ASN A 141 15.08 -15.99 -1.15
CA ASN A 141 16.22 -15.19 -1.67
C ASN A 141 15.93 -14.24 -2.86
N GLY A 142 14.72 -13.74 -2.99
CA GLY A 142 14.34 -12.83 -4.06
C GLY A 142 13.91 -13.55 -5.35
N SER A 143 12.66 -13.35 -5.72
CA SER A 143 12.16 -13.87 -6.99
C SER A 143 12.86 -13.18 -8.15
N SER A 144 13.25 -13.96 -9.16
CA SER A 144 13.66 -13.39 -10.44
C SER A 144 12.51 -12.58 -11.05
N LYS A 145 12.83 -11.63 -11.93
CA LYS A 145 11.80 -10.88 -12.66
C LYS A 145 10.80 -11.82 -13.35
N ASN A 146 11.27 -12.87 -14.01
CA ASN A 146 10.41 -13.83 -14.72
C ASN A 146 9.45 -14.56 -13.78
N ASN A 147 9.91 -14.94 -12.59
CA ASN A 147 9.06 -15.58 -11.59
C ASN A 147 7.98 -14.60 -11.09
N LEU A 148 8.35 -13.35 -10.81
CA LEU A 148 7.38 -12.31 -10.41
C LEU A 148 6.31 -12.09 -11.50
N LEU A 149 6.72 -12.04 -12.78
CA LEU A 149 5.81 -11.86 -13.91
C LEU A 149 4.83 -13.03 -14.04
N GLU A 150 5.29 -14.27 -13.88
CA GLU A 150 4.42 -15.45 -13.88
C GLU A 150 3.35 -15.36 -12.78
N TYR A 151 3.76 -15.00 -11.56
CA TYR A 151 2.82 -14.81 -10.45
C TYR A 151 1.86 -13.64 -10.70
N ALA A 152 2.34 -12.53 -11.26
CA ALA A 152 1.50 -11.40 -11.61
C ALA A 152 0.45 -11.79 -12.66
N GLN A 153 0.83 -12.42 -13.76
CA GLN A 153 -0.08 -12.86 -14.81
C GLN A 153 -1.14 -13.84 -14.30
N LYS A 154 -0.73 -14.81 -13.51
CA LYS A 154 -1.60 -15.86 -12.97
C LYS A 154 -2.51 -15.35 -11.85
N GLY A 155 -2.00 -14.44 -11.01
CA GLY A 155 -2.65 -13.98 -9.78
C GLY A 155 -3.26 -12.58 -9.83
N TRP A 156 -3.14 -11.85 -10.94
CA TRP A 156 -3.58 -10.45 -11.00
C TRP A 156 -5.04 -10.24 -10.60
N SER A 157 -5.92 -11.13 -11.00
CA SER A 157 -7.34 -11.04 -10.64
C SER A 157 -7.58 -10.98 -9.12
N ILE A 158 -6.71 -11.60 -8.32
CA ILE A 158 -6.76 -11.53 -6.85
C ILE A 158 -6.28 -10.16 -6.36
N ILE A 159 -5.15 -9.70 -6.91
CA ILE A 159 -4.56 -8.40 -6.57
C ILE A 159 -5.51 -7.26 -6.94
N GLU A 160 -6.11 -7.31 -8.11
CA GLU A 160 -7.11 -6.37 -8.56
C GLU A 160 -8.31 -6.32 -7.60
N LYS A 161 -8.84 -7.48 -7.20
CA LYS A 161 -9.94 -7.55 -6.23
C LYS A 161 -9.55 -6.93 -4.89
N GLN A 162 -8.32 -7.17 -4.40
CA GLN A 162 -7.82 -6.58 -3.17
C GLN A 162 -7.77 -5.05 -3.27
N ILE A 163 -7.10 -4.52 -4.30
CA ILE A 163 -6.95 -3.08 -4.44
C ILE A 163 -8.30 -2.39 -4.67
N CYS A 164 -9.19 -3.01 -5.48
CA CYS A 164 -10.52 -2.48 -5.70
C CYS A 164 -11.37 -2.45 -4.43
N PHE A 165 -11.29 -3.48 -3.60
CA PHE A 165 -12.00 -3.56 -2.31
C PHE A 165 -11.43 -2.57 -1.29
N PHE A 166 -10.10 -2.51 -1.17
CA PHE A 166 -9.43 -1.58 -0.26
C PHE A 166 -9.63 -0.11 -0.66
N ASN A 167 -9.78 0.16 -1.95
CA ASN A 167 -9.97 1.50 -2.50
C ASN A 167 -9.01 2.54 -1.88
N PRO A 168 -7.68 2.36 -1.99
CA PRO A 168 -6.70 3.21 -1.32
C PRO A 168 -6.73 4.63 -1.85
N THR A 169 -6.38 5.60 -1.00
CA THR A 169 -6.13 6.98 -1.41
C THR A 169 -4.85 7.06 -2.24
N LEU A 170 -3.82 6.30 -1.82
CA LEU A 170 -2.51 6.24 -2.45
C LEU A 170 -1.96 4.82 -2.37
N ILE A 171 -1.32 4.39 -3.45
CA ILE A 171 -0.50 3.17 -3.50
C ILE A 171 0.97 3.58 -3.45
N ILE A 172 1.75 2.94 -2.59
CA ILE A 172 3.21 3.05 -2.56
C ILE A 172 3.77 1.73 -3.08
N GLY A 173 4.33 1.74 -4.28
CA GLY A 173 4.94 0.58 -4.91
C GLY A 173 6.40 0.39 -4.46
N GLY A 174 6.82 -0.87 -4.40
CA GLY A 174 8.21 -1.26 -4.13
C GLY A 174 8.96 -1.64 -5.41
N ASN A 175 8.94 -0.78 -6.44
CA ASN A 175 9.54 -1.03 -7.76
C ASN A 175 8.95 -2.29 -8.43
N VAL A 176 7.63 -2.30 -8.58
CA VAL A 176 6.91 -3.47 -9.09
C VAL A 176 6.11 -3.18 -10.36
N ILE A 177 5.60 -1.95 -10.52
CA ILE A 177 4.65 -1.64 -11.60
C ILE A 177 5.32 -1.70 -12.97
N ASP A 178 6.49 -1.09 -13.11
CA ASP A 178 7.23 -1.12 -14.39
C ASP A 178 7.53 -2.55 -14.85
N ASP A 179 7.69 -3.48 -13.91
CA ASP A 179 7.95 -4.87 -14.22
C ASP A 179 6.70 -5.61 -14.73
N ILE A 180 5.51 -5.26 -14.27
CA ILE A 180 4.29 -6.04 -14.50
C ILE A 180 3.30 -5.42 -15.48
N ILE A 181 3.36 -4.09 -15.70
CA ILE A 181 2.30 -3.38 -16.42
C ILE A 181 2.13 -3.82 -17.89
N GLU A 182 3.23 -4.22 -18.52
CA GLU A 182 3.20 -4.71 -19.92
C GLU A 182 2.75 -6.16 -20.05
N CYS A 183 2.67 -6.89 -18.93
CA CYS A 183 2.45 -8.33 -18.91
C CYS A 183 1.10 -8.73 -18.31
N VAL A 184 0.38 -7.78 -17.72
CA VAL A 184 -0.87 -8.06 -17.00
C VAL A 184 -2.06 -7.46 -17.75
N ASP A 185 -2.98 -8.31 -18.16
CA ASP A 185 -4.19 -7.89 -18.84
C ASP A 185 -5.07 -7.01 -17.93
N GLY A 186 -5.52 -5.88 -18.49
CA GLY A 186 -6.40 -4.93 -17.79
C GLY A 186 -5.68 -3.93 -16.89
N LEU A 187 -4.37 -4.05 -16.68
CA LEU A 187 -3.56 -3.04 -16.02
C LEU A 187 -2.96 -2.10 -17.07
N THR A 188 -3.28 -0.83 -17.00
CA THR A 188 -2.78 0.18 -17.94
C THR A 188 -2.35 1.44 -17.22
N TRP A 189 -1.45 2.20 -17.89
CA TRP A 189 -1.17 3.56 -17.48
C TRP A 189 -2.42 4.42 -17.71
N GLY A 190 -2.78 5.21 -16.71
CA GLY A 190 -3.75 6.30 -16.87
C GLY A 190 -3.08 7.58 -17.34
N GLU A 191 -3.78 8.71 -17.24
CA GLU A 191 -3.16 10.02 -17.45
C GLU A 191 -2.00 10.21 -16.47
N GLU A 192 -0.87 10.67 -16.98
CA GLU A 192 0.32 10.92 -16.17
C GLU A 192 0.04 12.06 -15.19
N LEU A 193 -0.05 11.74 -13.91
CA LEU A 193 0.23 12.70 -12.85
C LEU A 193 1.76 12.82 -12.73
N TYR A 194 2.39 13.27 -13.84
CA TYR A 194 3.83 13.24 -13.95
C TYR A 194 4.45 14.32 -13.09
N VAL A 195 5.19 13.90 -12.10
CA VAL A 195 6.24 14.71 -11.49
C VAL A 195 7.52 13.91 -11.58
N SER A 196 8.37 14.28 -12.53
CA SER A 196 9.75 13.79 -12.56
C SER A 196 10.45 14.29 -11.30
N LEU A 197 10.67 13.40 -10.37
CA LEU A 197 11.68 13.61 -9.36
C LEU A 197 13.02 13.34 -10.02
N GLU A 198 13.91 14.32 -9.98
CA GLU A 198 15.29 14.16 -10.46
C GLU A 198 15.98 12.95 -9.80
N THR A 199 15.38 12.40 -8.79
CA THR A 199 16.04 11.46 -7.88
C THR A 199 15.42 10.11 -7.73
N LYS A 200 14.20 9.73 -8.07
CA LYS A 200 13.88 8.28 -7.84
C LYS A 200 12.41 7.88 -7.61
N GLY A 201 11.45 8.70 -7.89
CA GLY A 201 10.05 8.28 -7.79
C GLY A 201 9.20 9.05 -8.78
N THR A 202 8.36 8.36 -9.50
CA THR A 202 7.37 8.97 -10.39
C THR A 202 5.99 8.65 -9.85
N ILE A 203 5.10 9.65 -9.86
CA ILE A 203 3.71 9.43 -9.53
C ILE A 203 2.97 9.17 -10.82
N TYR A 204 2.29 8.06 -10.85
CA TYR A 204 1.47 7.65 -11.98
C TYR A 204 0.01 7.52 -11.56
N LEU A 205 -0.88 7.60 -12.53
CA LEU A 205 -2.18 6.95 -12.42
C LEU A 205 -2.08 5.60 -13.10
N ILE A 206 -2.47 4.56 -12.39
CA ILE A 206 -2.71 3.23 -12.98
C ILE A 206 -4.21 3.00 -13.07
N GLN A 207 -4.62 2.33 -14.13
CA GLN A 207 -6.03 2.00 -14.35
C GLN A 207 -6.21 0.49 -14.38
N PHE A 208 -7.16 0.03 -13.57
CA PHE A 208 -7.70 -1.33 -13.60
C PHE A 208 -9.06 -1.35 -12.89
N GLY A 209 -9.86 -2.39 -13.07
CA GLY A 209 -11.19 -2.51 -12.48
C GLY A 209 -12.11 -1.31 -12.79
N GLY A 210 -11.88 -0.61 -13.90
CA GLY A 210 -12.63 0.58 -14.29
C GLY A 210 -12.37 1.83 -13.46
N LYS A 211 -11.31 1.85 -12.63
CA LYS A 211 -10.93 2.97 -11.77
C LYS A 211 -9.47 3.35 -11.97
N PHE A 212 -9.16 4.60 -11.59
CA PHE A 212 -7.81 5.12 -11.55
C PHE A 212 -7.29 5.16 -10.11
N TYR A 213 -6.04 4.75 -9.92
CA TYR A 213 -5.36 4.77 -8.63
C TYR A 213 -4.04 5.52 -8.74
N PRO A 214 -3.76 6.50 -7.87
CA PRO A 214 -2.45 7.12 -7.80
C PRO A 214 -1.46 6.14 -7.18
N ILE A 215 -0.32 5.99 -7.82
CA ILE A 215 0.78 5.17 -7.34
C ILE A 215 2.10 5.94 -7.41
N ILE A 216 2.91 5.80 -6.37
CA ILE A 216 4.30 6.19 -6.36
C ILE A 216 5.10 4.89 -6.33
N ASP A 217 5.72 4.56 -7.46
CA ASP A 217 6.55 3.36 -7.54
C ASP A 217 8.00 3.73 -7.21
N LEU A 218 8.39 3.47 -5.97
CA LEU A 218 9.70 3.75 -5.42
C LEU A 218 10.57 2.50 -5.43
N TYR A 219 11.89 2.70 -5.25
CA TYR A 219 12.77 1.58 -4.95
C TYR A 219 12.26 0.76 -3.77
N HIS A 220 12.61 -0.52 -3.79
CA HIS A 220 12.30 -1.45 -2.72
C HIS A 220 12.61 -0.83 -1.34
N PRO A 221 11.74 -0.98 -0.34
CA PRO A 221 11.89 -0.32 0.97
C PRO A 221 13.21 -0.58 1.70
N SER A 222 13.91 -1.67 1.37
CA SER A 222 15.24 -1.93 1.94
C SER A 222 16.35 -0.99 1.45
N TYR A 223 16.12 -0.26 0.35
CA TYR A 223 17.07 0.74 -0.13
C TYR A 223 16.88 2.07 0.63
N THR A 224 18.00 2.65 1.04
CA THR A 224 18.02 4.02 1.59
C THR A 224 17.70 5.02 0.47
N VAL A 225 16.50 5.53 0.48
CA VAL A 225 16.07 6.63 -0.39
C VAL A 225 15.93 7.86 0.49
N HIS A 226 16.28 9.02 -0.02
CA HIS A 226 15.97 10.28 0.64
C HIS A 226 14.45 10.38 0.82
N SER A 227 14.01 10.22 2.05
CA SER A 227 12.59 10.08 2.39
C SER A 227 11.77 11.35 2.10
N GLU A 228 12.43 12.51 2.09
CA GLU A 228 11.80 13.78 1.76
C GLU A 228 11.38 13.86 0.28
N ASP A 229 12.05 13.15 -0.61
CA ASP A 229 11.70 13.10 -2.04
C ASP A 229 10.26 12.63 -2.25
N LEU A 230 9.80 11.69 -1.44
CA LEU A 230 8.42 11.22 -1.48
C LEU A 230 7.42 12.31 -1.10
N TYR A 231 7.72 13.06 -0.04
CA TYR A 231 6.87 14.17 0.40
C TYR A 231 6.72 15.21 -0.71
N TYR A 232 7.83 15.65 -1.29
CA TYR A 232 7.80 16.65 -2.35
C TYR A 232 7.15 16.16 -3.63
N ALA A 233 7.29 14.88 -3.97
CA ALA A 233 6.58 14.28 -5.10
C ALA A 233 5.07 14.36 -4.93
N LEU A 234 4.58 13.95 -3.78
CA LEU A 234 3.15 14.04 -3.45
C LEU A 234 2.66 15.49 -3.45
N LYS A 235 3.43 16.40 -2.87
CA LYS A 235 3.10 17.81 -2.85
C LYS A 235 3.00 18.38 -4.26
N GLN A 236 3.98 18.14 -5.11
CA GLN A 236 3.96 18.63 -6.50
C GLN A 236 2.77 18.06 -7.27
N SER A 237 2.47 16.76 -7.12
CA SER A 237 1.27 16.16 -7.70
C SER A 237 0.00 16.85 -7.21
N THR A 238 -0.10 17.16 -5.92
CA THR A 238 -1.26 17.87 -5.37
C THR A 238 -1.38 19.30 -5.86
N LEU A 239 -0.28 19.99 -6.13
CA LEU A 239 -0.27 21.34 -6.72
C LEU A 239 -0.75 21.34 -8.18
N ILE A 240 -0.37 20.32 -8.94
CA ILE A 240 -0.76 20.19 -10.35
C ILE A 240 -2.24 19.78 -10.47
N HIS A 241 -2.70 18.90 -9.59
CA HIS A 241 -4.05 18.33 -9.63
C HIS A 241 -4.80 18.46 -8.29
N PRO A 242 -4.98 19.67 -7.74
CA PRO A 242 -5.57 19.85 -6.41
C PRO A 242 -6.98 19.25 -6.31
N GLY A 243 -7.82 19.46 -7.33
CA GLY A 243 -9.19 18.94 -7.33
C GLY A 243 -9.28 17.41 -7.42
N TYR A 244 -8.26 16.75 -7.96
CA TYR A 244 -8.18 15.29 -7.93
C TYR A 244 -7.99 14.77 -6.51
N TRP A 245 -7.04 15.32 -5.76
CA TRP A 245 -6.76 14.89 -4.40
C TRP A 245 -7.90 15.21 -3.44
N GLU A 246 -8.47 16.41 -3.53
CA GLU A 246 -9.63 16.81 -2.74
C GLU A 246 -10.81 15.85 -2.96
N LYS A 247 -11.10 15.54 -4.21
CA LYS A 247 -12.14 14.56 -4.56
C LYS A 247 -11.81 13.16 -4.05
N ARG A 248 -10.54 12.75 -4.16
CA ARG A 248 -10.09 11.41 -3.75
C ARG A 248 -10.13 11.23 -2.24
N ILE A 249 -9.64 12.20 -1.48
CA ILE A 249 -9.72 12.22 -0.02
C ILE A 249 -11.17 12.30 0.42
N GLY A 250 -11.96 13.21 -0.16
CA GLY A 250 -13.38 13.35 0.15
C GLY A 250 -14.21 12.11 -0.15
N GLN A 251 -13.96 11.42 -1.27
CA GLN A 251 -14.64 10.17 -1.60
C GLN A 251 -14.37 9.06 -0.59
N ASN A 252 -13.17 9.02 -0.02
CA ASN A 252 -12.82 8.03 0.99
C ASN A 252 -13.50 8.29 2.35
N CYS A 253 -13.96 9.54 2.60
CA CYS A 253 -14.73 9.89 3.80
C CYS A 253 -16.22 9.49 3.70
N PHE A 254 -16.76 9.31 2.48
CA PHE A 254 -18.21 9.21 2.27
C PHE A 254 -18.69 7.87 1.70
N ASN A 255 -17.79 6.94 1.40
CA ASN A 255 -18.14 5.65 0.78
C ASN A 255 -17.94 4.47 1.76
N LEU A 256 -18.68 4.51 2.86
CA LEU A 256 -18.96 3.34 3.71
C LEU A 256 -20.44 3.10 3.79
#